data_1c2f9601cbc5b26ae90db425479828f9
#
_entry.id   1c2f9601cbc5b26ae90db425479828f9
#
_cell.length_a   1.000
_cell.length_b   1.000
_cell.length_c   1.000
_cell.angle_alpha   90.00
_cell.angle_beta   90.00
_cell.angle_gamma   90.00
#
_symmetry.space_group_name_H-M   'P 1'
#
loop_
_entity.id
_entity.type
_entity.pdbx_description
1 polymer ?
#
loop_
_entity_poly.entity_id
_entity_poly.type
_entity_poly.pdbx_seq_one_letter_code
_entity_poly.pdbx_strand_id
1 'polypeptide(L)'
;MKVRKFWRILNPCEMPKWNIPTCINGDITSDSNYYFEYDDGSIVLKESLPFPCDNAGDFTNDGENIFWDFSLEPYCPVLFNGLWGFVNNEFEVICSAQFDKIGFEIDIQCGACYRPPIFLHQTIWENNRLHVVYKGQDTYINRKFEIDDYYRQICSLKNLTIDDVISISRNFVPVSFLNRAWEYRDNLGRTLEHGTAVLETEEQCCAYMSAYGPMHRHKLMRALDENEFPYSDLAGGIEIYDWGCGQGIGTMAVVEKLRQHGMLKKLRKVVLEEPSDVARDRAVIHVKKALEDNNADVVAVSKYLPSDNGDNSHSITSISVEQPIAIHIFSNILDIEAVSLKGVSKMITSSGQNHIVLCIGPANLNESRILSFRNYFVENHIHVFTNFRETNFGLHPTRKAYGCLIRVC
;
A
#
# COMPACT_ATOMS: atom_id res chain seq x y z
N MET A 1 -34.43 -3.71 16.77
CA MET A 1 -34.06 -2.65 15.81
C MET A 1 -32.55 -2.49 15.94
N LYS A 2 -31.86 -2.56 14.82
CA LYS A 2 -30.42 -2.38 14.78
C LYS A 2 -30.11 -0.91 14.62
N VAL A 3 -29.04 -0.45 15.26
CA VAL A 3 -28.56 0.91 15.09
C VAL A 3 -27.84 1.00 13.76
N ARG A 4 -28.23 1.95 12.91
CA ARG A 4 -27.58 2.23 11.64
C ARG A 4 -26.39 3.17 11.85
N LYS A 5 -26.60 4.24 12.63
CA LYS A 5 -25.53 5.18 13.00
C LYS A 5 -25.86 5.86 14.33
N PHE A 6 -24.83 6.39 14.97
CA PHE A 6 -24.99 7.25 16.14
C PHE A 6 -23.99 8.40 16.11
N TRP A 7 -24.34 9.49 16.76
CA TRP A 7 -23.45 10.65 16.86
C TRP A 7 -23.78 11.50 18.10
N ARG A 8 -22.78 12.23 18.54
CA ARG A 8 -22.89 13.37 19.44
C ARG A 8 -21.99 14.46 18.90
N ILE A 9 -22.52 15.66 18.66
CA ILE A 9 -21.76 16.77 18.12
C ILE A 9 -22.04 17.99 18.94
N LEU A 10 -21.04 18.44 19.68
CA LEU A 10 -21.09 19.67 20.47
C LEU A 10 -20.46 20.83 19.71
N ASN A 11 -19.58 20.56 18.76
CA ASN A 11 -18.91 21.59 17.95
C ASN A 11 -18.89 21.24 16.46
N PRO A 12 -19.92 21.60 15.71
CA PRO A 12 -20.05 21.24 14.29
C PRO A 12 -19.01 21.88 13.37
N CYS A 13 -18.32 22.95 13.79
CA CYS A 13 -17.27 23.58 12.99
C CYS A 13 -16.04 22.69 12.80
N GLU A 14 -15.86 21.67 13.63
CA GLU A 14 -14.69 20.80 13.64
C GLU A 14 -14.85 19.51 12.81
N MET A 15 -16.04 19.32 12.19
CA MET A 15 -16.37 18.05 11.52
C MET A 15 -16.81 18.20 10.05
N PRO A 16 -16.01 18.87 9.19
CA PRO A 16 -16.44 19.15 7.80
C PRO A 16 -16.55 17.89 6.91
N LYS A 17 -16.04 16.73 7.37
CA LYS A 17 -16.04 15.49 6.59
C LYS A 17 -17.15 14.51 6.95
N TRP A 18 -17.85 14.72 8.05
CA TRP A 18 -18.96 13.85 8.45
C TRP A 18 -20.24 14.31 7.80
N ASN A 19 -20.83 13.44 7.00
CA ASN A 19 -22.11 13.71 6.34
C ASN A 19 -23.25 13.49 7.35
N ILE A 20 -23.33 14.40 8.35
CA ILE A 20 -24.30 14.34 9.41
C ILE A 20 -25.53 15.13 9.00
N PRO A 21 -26.74 14.66 9.29
CA PRO A 21 -27.94 15.46 9.12
C PRO A 21 -27.81 16.73 9.97
N THR A 22 -27.60 17.87 9.31
CA THR A 22 -27.37 19.17 9.95
C THR A 22 -28.58 19.69 10.71
N CYS A 23 -29.75 19.05 10.61
CA CYS A 23 -30.98 19.52 11.26
C CYS A 23 -31.89 18.35 11.61
N ILE A 24 -32.08 18.11 12.89
CA ILE A 24 -33.36 17.65 13.40
C ILE A 24 -34.08 18.93 13.84
N ASN A 25 -35.05 19.39 13.07
CA ASN A 25 -35.88 20.59 13.32
C ASN A 25 -35.17 21.97 13.35
N GLY A 26 -34.04 22.12 12.66
CA GLY A 26 -33.42 23.45 12.49
C GLY A 26 -32.46 23.91 13.60
N ASP A 27 -32.39 23.23 14.70
CA ASP A 27 -31.43 23.57 15.78
C ASP A 27 -30.33 22.52 15.91
N ILE A 28 -29.07 22.97 15.77
CA ILE A 28 -27.93 22.24 16.29
C ILE A 28 -28.04 22.40 17.79
N THR A 29 -28.55 21.37 18.46
CA THR A 29 -28.69 21.45 19.91
C THR A 29 -27.34 21.22 20.56
N SER A 30 -26.96 22.12 21.47
CA SER A 30 -25.81 22.05 22.36
C SER A 30 -26.00 21.00 23.48
N ASP A 31 -26.82 19.98 23.22
CA ASP A 31 -27.15 18.98 24.21
C ASP A 31 -26.11 17.87 24.22
N SER A 32 -25.70 17.47 25.43
CA SER A 32 -24.78 16.34 25.68
C SER A 32 -25.32 14.97 25.28
N ASN A 33 -26.45 14.93 24.56
CA ASN A 33 -27.16 13.71 24.22
C ASN A 33 -26.63 13.05 22.95
N TYR A 34 -26.68 11.71 22.90
CA TYR A 34 -26.38 10.90 21.75
C TYR A 34 -27.62 10.72 20.89
N TYR A 35 -27.46 10.85 19.57
CA TYR A 35 -28.47 10.57 18.57
C TYR A 35 -28.24 9.19 17.98
N PHE A 36 -29.28 8.35 17.93
CA PHE A 36 -29.26 7.03 17.35
C PHE A 36 -30.25 6.95 16.21
N GLU A 37 -29.77 6.72 14.99
CA GLU A 37 -30.59 6.39 13.83
C GLU A 37 -30.68 4.88 13.68
N TYR A 38 -31.89 4.35 13.60
CA TYR A 38 -32.16 2.92 13.42
C TYR A 38 -32.43 2.55 11.96
N ASP A 39 -32.47 1.24 11.66
CA ASP A 39 -32.70 0.71 10.31
C ASP A 39 -34.03 1.16 9.68
N ASP A 40 -35.03 1.50 10.48
CA ASP A 40 -36.33 2.00 10.05
C ASP A 40 -36.35 3.53 9.81
N GLY A 41 -35.20 4.19 9.97
CA GLY A 41 -35.05 5.64 9.83
C GLY A 41 -35.51 6.43 11.07
N SER A 42 -35.97 5.80 12.13
CA SER A 42 -36.30 6.50 13.38
C SER A 42 -35.02 7.02 14.06
N ILE A 43 -35.13 8.20 14.68
CA ILE A 43 -34.04 8.81 15.45
C ILE A 43 -34.47 8.95 16.89
N VAL A 44 -33.62 8.44 17.79
CA VAL A 44 -33.88 8.45 19.24
C VAL A 44 -32.71 9.12 19.95
N LEU A 45 -33.02 10.02 20.90
CA LEU A 45 -32.04 10.63 21.78
C LEU A 45 -31.83 9.75 23.01
N LYS A 46 -30.56 9.63 23.44
CA LYS A 46 -30.17 8.98 24.68
C LYS A 46 -29.11 9.81 25.40
N GLU A 47 -29.16 9.78 26.74
CA GLU A 47 -28.20 10.52 27.58
C GLU A 47 -26.79 9.88 27.56
N SER A 48 -26.70 8.59 27.20
CA SER A 48 -25.44 7.85 27.17
C SER A 48 -25.43 6.79 26.08
N LEU A 49 -24.26 6.30 25.72
CA LEU A 49 -24.10 5.08 24.95
C LEU A 49 -24.67 3.88 25.73
N PRO A 50 -25.21 2.84 25.06
CA PRO A 50 -25.90 1.71 25.71
C PRO A 50 -24.95 0.75 26.45
N PHE A 51 -23.65 1.05 26.48
CA PHE A 51 -22.62 0.28 27.18
C PHE A 51 -21.64 1.24 27.87
N PRO A 52 -21.03 0.86 29.01
CA PRO A 52 -20.02 1.68 29.65
C PRO A 52 -18.74 1.67 28.81
N CYS A 53 -18.34 2.83 28.31
CA CYS A 53 -17.07 3.01 27.63
C CYS A 53 -16.55 4.43 27.85
N ASP A 54 -15.23 4.60 27.72
CA ASP A 54 -14.59 5.90 27.83
C ASP A 54 -14.79 6.71 26.53
N ASN A 55 -14.81 6.01 25.39
CA ASN A 55 -15.06 6.57 24.06
C ASN A 55 -15.52 5.50 23.07
N ALA A 56 -16.09 5.91 21.92
CA ALA A 56 -16.56 4.99 20.88
C ALA A 56 -16.57 5.67 19.49
N GLY A 57 -16.35 4.87 18.44
CA GLY A 57 -16.35 5.33 17.07
C GLY A 57 -15.18 6.27 16.73
N ASP A 58 -15.38 7.11 15.74
CA ASP A 58 -14.48 8.20 15.42
C ASP A 58 -14.82 9.40 16.32
N PHE A 59 -13.82 10.07 16.87
CA PHE A 59 -14.05 11.16 17.83
C PHE A 59 -12.91 12.20 17.77
N THR A 60 -13.20 13.42 18.26
CA THR A 60 -12.19 14.44 18.51
C THR A 60 -11.44 14.17 19.81
N ASN A 61 -10.19 14.62 19.92
CA ASN A 61 -9.35 14.37 21.11
C ASN A 61 -9.87 15.02 22.41
N ASP A 62 -10.73 16.01 22.32
CA ASP A 62 -11.44 16.61 23.44
C ASP A 62 -12.70 15.81 23.84
N GLY A 63 -13.08 14.80 23.06
CA GLY A 63 -14.27 13.95 23.28
C GLY A 63 -15.59 14.67 23.05
N GLU A 64 -15.57 15.88 22.49
CA GLU A 64 -16.81 16.65 22.24
C GLU A 64 -17.64 16.06 21.12
N ASN A 65 -16.97 15.59 20.05
CA ASN A 65 -17.65 15.04 18.89
C ASN A 65 -17.37 13.53 18.75
N ILE A 66 -18.42 12.76 18.52
CA ILE A 66 -18.38 11.31 18.31
C ILE A 66 -19.29 10.97 17.13
N PHE A 67 -18.84 10.07 16.26
CA PHE A 67 -19.65 9.58 15.14
C PHE A 67 -19.31 8.13 14.79
N TRP A 68 -20.34 7.35 14.43
CA TRP A 68 -20.15 6.04 13.80
C TRP A 68 -21.33 5.69 12.88
N ASP A 69 -21.01 5.13 11.72
CA ASP A 69 -22.00 4.65 10.73
C ASP A 69 -21.78 3.17 10.44
N PHE A 70 -22.63 2.32 11.03
CA PHE A 70 -22.59 0.86 10.85
C PHE A 70 -22.92 0.41 9.42
N SER A 71 -23.47 1.27 8.57
CA SER A 71 -23.70 0.96 7.15
C SER A 71 -22.41 1.04 6.33
N LEU A 72 -21.42 1.80 6.80
CA LEU A 72 -20.11 1.93 6.19
C LEU A 72 -19.12 0.92 6.78
N GLU A 73 -19.16 0.76 8.10
CA GLU A 73 -18.27 -0.16 8.82
C GLU A 73 -19.05 -0.88 9.93
N PRO A 74 -19.22 -2.22 9.85
CA PRO A 74 -20.13 -2.97 10.75
C PRO A 74 -19.63 -3.09 12.21
N TYR A 75 -18.37 -2.74 12.48
CA TYR A 75 -17.76 -2.89 13.79
C TYR A 75 -17.29 -1.55 14.34
N CYS A 76 -17.97 -1.07 15.38
CA CYS A 76 -17.63 0.17 16.05
C CYS A 76 -16.49 -0.06 17.06
N PRO A 77 -15.39 0.69 17.00
CA PRO A 77 -14.36 0.66 18.03
C PRO A 77 -14.89 1.27 19.32
N VAL A 78 -14.49 0.69 20.44
CA VAL A 78 -14.85 1.18 21.77
C VAL A 78 -13.64 1.17 22.70
N LEU A 79 -13.42 2.27 23.39
CA LEU A 79 -12.38 2.41 24.42
C LEU A 79 -12.99 2.05 25.78
N PHE A 80 -12.37 1.11 26.47
CA PHE A 80 -12.79 0.70 27.80
C PHE A 80 -11.58 0.48 28.71
N ASN A 81 -11.51 1.21 29.82
CA ASN A 81 -10.36 1.19 30.74
C ASN A 81 -9.00 1.38 30.05
N GLY A 82 -8.93 2.28 29.08
CA GLY A 82 -7.70 2.59 28.34
C GLY A 82 -7.30 1.57 27.27
N LEU A 83 -8.12 0.55 27.00
CA LEU A 83 -7.90 -0.42 25.93
C LEU A 83 -9.06 -0.41 24.92
N TRP A 84 -8.72 -0.66 23.67
CA TRP A 84 -9.68 -0.71 22.59
C TRP A 84 -10.21 -2.11 22.32
N GLY A 85 -11.51 -2.20 22.04
CA GLY A 85 -12.22 -3.37 21.55
C GLY A 85 -13.22 -2.99 20.48
N PHE A 86 -14.15 -3.90 20.13
CA PHE A 86 -15.15 -3.66 19.08
C PHE A 86 -16.51 -4.20 19.45
N VAL A 87 -17.55 -3.47 19.04
CA VAL A 87 -18.96 -3.88 19.15
C VAL A 87 -19.64 -3.85 17.79
N ASN A 88 -20.71 -4.64 17.64
CA ASN A 88 -21.58 -4.61 16.46
C ASN A 88 -22.70 -3.55 16.59
N ASN A 89 -23.60 -3.49 15.61
CA ASN A 89 -24.73 -2.55 15.57
C ASN A 89 -25.88 -2.88 16.56
N GLU A 90 -25.74 -3.95 17.32
CA GLU A 90 -26.59 -4.30 18.48
C GLU A 90 -25.87 -3.99 19.80
N PHE A 91 -24.66 -3.45 19.71
CA PHE A 91 -23.74 -3.16 20.82
C PHE A 91 -23.27 -4.40 21.59
N GLU A 92 -23.27 -5.55 20.93
CA GLU A 92 -22.66 -6.76 21.49
C GLU A 92 -21.15 -6.71 21.28
N VAL A 93 -20.38 -7.11 22.29
CA VAL A 93 -18.93 -7.18 22.22
C VAL A 93 -18.51 -8.28 21.24
N ILE A 94 -17.91 -7.89 20.15
CA ILE A 94 -17.36 -8.81 19.13
C ILE A 94 -15.89 -9.09 19.40
N CYS A 95 -15.15 -8.07 19.87
CA CYS A 95 -13.77 -8.20 20.30
C CYS A 95 -13.58 -7.49 21.64
N SER A 96 -13.15 -8.24 22.66
CA SER A 96 -12.85 -7.67 23.97
C SER A 96 -11.75 -6.63 23.90
N ALA A 97 -11.80 -5.61 24.77
CA ALA A 97 -10.81 -4.54 24.82
C ALA A 97 -9.41 -5.11 25.14
N GLN A 98 -8.48 -4.96 24.22
CA GLN A 98 -7.14 -5.53 24.33
C GLN A 98 -6.05 -4.75 23.59
N PHE A 99 -6.41 -3.78 22.72
CA PHE A 99 -5.45 -3.01 21.95
C PHE A 99 -5.14 -1.68 22.63
N ASP A 100 -3.86 -1.30 22.68
CA ASP A 100 -3.41 -0.03 23.28
C ASP A 100 -3.85 1.17 22.45
N LYS A 101 -3.83 1.01 21.09
CA LYS A 101 -4.32 1.99 20.12
C LYS A 101 -4.95 1.29 18.92
N ILE A 102 -5.86 1.99 18.24
CA ILE A 102 -6.40 1.58 16.94
C ILE A 102 -6.51 2.80 16.03
N GLY A 103 -6.43 2.56 14.70
CA GLY A 103 -6.59 3.60 13.69
C GLY A 103 -5.52 4.69 13.73
N PHE A 104 -5.86 5.86 13.23
CA PHE A 104 -4.95 6.99 13.05
C PHE A 104 -5.51 8.26 13.67
N GLU A 105 -4.63 9.10 14.17
CA GLU A 105 -4.94 10.47 14.57
C GLU A 105 -4.63 11.41 13.37
N ILE A 106 -5.62 12.19 12.96
CA ILE A 106 -5.49 13.16 11.86
C ILE A 106 -5.60 14.55 12.45
N ASP A 107 -4.61 15.40 12.16
CA ASP A 107 -4.65 16.83 12.52
C ASP A 107 -5.72 17.54 11.68
N ILE A 108 -6.72 18.09 12.35
CA ILE A 108 -7.76 18.90 11.72
C ILE A 108 -7.40 20.38 11.93
N GLN A 109 -6.87 21.00 10.88
CA GLN A 109 -6.68 22.45 10.87
C GLN A 109 -8.00 23.13 10.53
N CYS A 110 -8.62 23.73 11.52
CA CYS A 110 -9.73 24.65 11.30
C CYS A 110 -9.18 26.01 10.84
N GLY A 111 -9.32 26.34 9.56
CA GLY A 111 -8.86 27.61 8.97
C GLY A 111 -9.53 28.88 9.53
N ALA A 112 -10.55 28.74 10.38
CA ALA A 112 -11.38 29.85 10.89
C ALA A 112 -11.18 30.14 12.40
N CYS A 113 -10.55 29.26 13.16
CA CYS A 113 -10.43 29.37 14.61
C CYS A 113 -8.98 29.28 15.06
N TYR A 114 -8.51 30.28 15.81
CA TYR A 114 -7.22 30.26 16.51
C TYR A 114 -7.28 29.32 17.74
N ARG A 115 -7.63 28.05 17.55
CA ARG A 115 -7.60 27.04 18.61
C ARG A 115 -6.38 26.13 18.42
N PRO A 116 -5.90 25.47 19.49
CA PRO A 116 -4.86 24.46 19.36
C PRO A 116 -5.31 23.35 18.38
N PRO A 117 -4.38 22.68 17.71
CA PRO A 117 -4.72 21.62 16.75
C PRO A 117 -5.58 20.55 17.42
N ILE A 118 -6.71 20.25 16.78
CA ILE A 118 -7.63 19.18 17.21
C ILE A 118 -7.29 17.97 16.37
N PHE A 119 -7.09 16.85 17.03
CA PHE A 119 -6.85 15.58 16.37
C PHE A 119 -8.17 14.81 16.23
N LEU A 120 -8.49 14.37 15.03
CA LEU A 120 -9.57 13.43 14.78
C LEU A 120 -8.99 12.02 14.81
N HIS A 121 -9.48 11.22 15.74
CA HIS A 121 -9.23 9.78 15.72
C HIS A 121 -10.12 9.13 14.66
N GLN A 122 -9.52 8.41 13.73
CA GLN A 122 -10.25 7.67 12.69
C GLN A 122 -9.84 6.20 12.66
N THR A 123 -10.86 5.35 12.62
CA THR A 123 -10.70 3.91 12.43
C THR A 123 -10.92 3.58 10.96
N ILE A 124 -9.83 3.34 10.24
CA ILE A 124 -9.86 3.04 8.81
C ILE A 124 -9.40 1.61 8.60
N TRP A 125 -10.29 0.79 8.03
CA TRP A 125 -9.94 -0.54 7.55
C TRP A 125 -9.39 -0.43 6.14
N GLU A 126 -8.08 -0.57 6.00
CA GLU A 126 -7.42 -0.64 4.71
C GLU A 126 -7.35 -2.10 4.26
N ASN A 127 -8.09 -2.44 3.20
CA ASN A 127 -8.03 -3.77 2.58
C ASN A 127 -8.25 -4.93 3.56
N ASN A 128 -9.32 -4.84 4.37
CA ASN A 128 -9.68 -5.80 5.41
C ASN A 128 -8.68 -5.93 6.58
N ARG A 129 -7.79 -4.95 6.73
CA ARG A 129 -6.87 -4.85 7.87
C ARG A 129 -7.03 -3.51 8.57
N LEU A 130 -6.82 -3.53 9.87
CA LEU A 130 -6.80 -2.34 10.70
C LEU A 130 -5.45 -2.27 11.43
N HIS A 131 -4.80 -1.13 11.35
CA HIS A 131 -3.61 -0.85 12.15
C HIS A 131 -3.99 -0.74 13.63
N VAL A 132 -3.24 -1.41 14.48
CA VAL A 132 -3.42 -1.40 15.93
C VAL A 132 -2.06 -1.39 16.64
N VAL A 133 -2.04 -0.90 17.88
CA VAL A 133 -0.93 -1.15 18.80
C VAL A 133 -1.38 -2.21 19.80
N TYR A 134 -0.63 -3.30 19.88
CA TYR A 134 -0.90 -4.40 20.80
C TYR A 134 0.32 -4.68 21.67
N LYS A 135 0.16 -4.56 22.99
CA LYS A 135 1.27 -4.69 23.96
C LYS A 135 2.47 -3.81 23.61
N GLY A 136 2.18 -2.56 23.24
CA GLY A 136 3.18 -1.56 22.88
C GLY A 136 3.85 -1.75 21.53
N GLN A 137 3.40 -2.68 20.68
CA GLN A 137 3.96 -2.96 19.37
C GLN A 137 2.93 -2.65 18.27
N ASP A 138 3.37 -1.93 17.25
CA ASP A 138 2.56 -1.72 16.03
C ASP A 138 2.32 -3.05 15.33
N THR A 139 1.08 -3.28 14.91
CA THR A 139 0.69 -4.48 14.16
C THR A 139 -0.62 -4.24 13.40
N TYR A 140 -1.13 -5.27 12.76
CA TYR A 140 -2.42 -5.26 12.08
C TYR A 140 -3.31 -6.39 12.59
N ILE A 141 -4.62 -6.16 12.56
CA ILE A 141 -5.63 -7.18 12.76
C ILE A 141 -6.47 -7.37 11.50
N ASN A 142 -6.96 -8.59 11.30
CA ASN A 142 -7.89 -8.92 10.23
C ASN A 142 -9.35 -8.69 10.68
N ARG A 143 -10.33 -8.92 9.78
CA ARG A 143 -11.77 -8.79 10.07
C ARG A 143 -12.32 -9.78 11.12
N LYS A 144 -11.51 -10.75 11.54
CA LYS A 144 -11.82 -11.64 12.68
C LYS A 144 -11.20 -11.15 13.99
N PHE A 145 -10.56 -9.98 13.98
CA PHE A 145 -9.82 -9.38 15.09
C PHE A 145 -8.61 -10.21 15.55
N GLU A 146 -8.10 -11.06 14.68
CA GLU A 146 -6.88 -11.83 14.92
C GLU A 146 -5.66 -11.00 14.56
N ILE A 147 -4.62 -11.06 15.40
CA ILE A 147 -3.35 -10.37 15.15
C ILE A 147 -2.65 -11.06 13.98
N ASP A 148 -2.23 -10.27 13.03
CA ASP A 148 -1.43 -10.75 11.91
C ASP A 148 0.06 -10.81 12.32
N ASP A 149 0.52 -12.00 12.66
CA ASP A 149 1.90 -12.24 13.11
C ASP A 149 2.94 -11.92 12.04
N TYR A 150 2.61 -12.03 10.76
CA TYR A 150 3.49 -11.63 9.68
C TYR A 150 3.79 -10.13 9.77
N TYR A 151 2.75 -9.31 9.81
CA TYR A 151 2.90 -7.86 9.89
C TYR A 151 3.47 -7.39 11.21
N ARG A 152 3.20 -8.10 12.31
CA ARG A 152 3.86 -7.83 13.59
C ARG A 152 5.38 -7.97 13.48
N GLN A 153 5.89 -8.99 12.78
CA GLN A 153 7.32 -9.14 12.54
C GLN A 153 7.85 -8.04 11.61
N ILE A 154 7.15 -7.73 10.50
CA ILE A 154 7.52 -6.64 9.60
C ILE A 154 7.59 -5.30 10.35
N CYS A 155 6.56 -4.95 11.14
CA CYS A 155 6.48 -3.68 11.85
C CYS A 155 7.50 -3.54 12.98
N SER A 156 8.02 -4.64 13.53
CA SER A 156 9.05 -4.62 14.57
C SER A 156 10.43 -4.20 14.07
N LEU A 157 10.67 -4.26 12.77
CA LEU A 157 11.95 -3.92 12.15
C LEU A 157 12.04 -2.43 11.83
N LYS A 158 13.26 -1.89 11.86
CA LYS A 158 13.58 -0.55 11.36
C LYS A 158 14.26 -0.65 10.00
N ASN A 159 13.93 0.29 9.10
CA ASN A 159 14.54 0.32 7.76
C ASN A 159 14.44 -1.04 7.04
N LEU A 160 13.24 -1.59 6.99
CA LEU A 160 12.94 -2.89 6.43
C LEU A 160 13.68 -3.12 5.09
N THR A 161 14.37 -4.24 4.96
CA THR A 161 15.07 -4.65 3.74
C THR A 161 14.33 -5.76 3.00
N ILE A 162 14.70 -6.00 1.75
CA ILE A 162 14.14 -7.13 0.97
C ILE A 162 14.51 -8.47 1.61
N ASP A 163 15.72 -8.58 2.18
CA ASP A 163 16.18 -9.82 2.83
C ASP A 163 15.36 -10.13 4.08
N ASP A 164 14.95 -9.11 4.84
CA ASP A 164 14.03 -9.25 5.97
C ASP A 164 12.67 -9.78 5.52
N VAL A 165 12.08 -9.18 4.47
CA VAL A 165 10.81 -9.62 3.91
C VAL A 165 10.86 -11.07 3.43
N ILE A 166 11.94 -11.46 2.73
CA ILE A 166 12.15 -12.84 2.27
C ILE A 166 12.27 -13.79 3.47
N SER A 167 13.03 -13.42 4.47
CA SER A 167 13.28 -14.23 5.68
C SER A 167 12.00 -14.44 6.47
N ILE A 168 11.25 -13.36 6.73
CA ILE A 168 9.97 -13.42 7.44
C ILE A 168 8.96 -14.26 6.64
N SER A 169 8.83 -14.01 5.34
CA SER A 169 7.90 -14.76 4.49
C SER A 169 8.11 -16.27 4.55
N ARG A 170 9.34 -16.73 4.65
CA ARG A 170 9.68 -18.17 4.79
C ARG A 170 9.05 -18.81 6.01
N ASN A 171 8.94 -18.07 7.12
CA ASN A 171 8.36 -18.57 8.37
C ASN A 171 6.83 -18.79 8.27
N PHE A 172 6.18 -18.16 7.28
CA PHE A 172 4.73 -18.21 7.08
C PHE A 172 4.32 -19.04 5.84
N VAL A 173 5.27 -19.72 5.22
CA VAL A 173 4.94 -20.69 4.15
C VAL A 173 4.29 -21.90 4.78
N PRO A 174 3.08 -22.32 4.34
CA PRO A 174 2.40 -23.48 4.89
C PRO A 174 3.25 -24.76 4.80
N VAL A 175 3.22 -25.59 5.83
CA VAL A 175 3.97 -26.86 5.89
C VAL A 175 3.62 -27.78 4.71
N SER A 176 2.37 -27.73 4.23
CA SER A 176 1.93 -28.44 3.02
C SER A 176 2.73 -28.09 1.76
N PHE A 177 3.28 -26.87 1.71
CA PHE A 177 4.17 -26.44 0.64
C PHE A 177 5.64 -26.85 0.89
N LEU A 178 6.07 -27.02 2.15
CA LEU A 178 7.44 -27.35 2.51
C LEU A 178 7.76 -28.84 2.37
N ASN A 179 6.78 -29.72 2.66
CA ASN A 179 6.97 -31.17 2.63
C ASN A 179 7.15 -31.77 1.22
N ARG A 180 7.06 -30.96 0.20
CA ARG A 180 7.25 -31.34 -1.21
C ARG A 180 8.27 -30.44 -1.88
N ALA A 181 9.46 -30.34 -1.34
CA ALA A 181 10.47 -29.33 -1.72
C ALA A 181 10.85 -29.30 -3.22
N TRP A 182 10.69 -30.38 -3.95
CA TRP A 182 10.86 -30.43 -5.42
C TRP A 182 9.54 -30.24 -6.19
N GLU A 183 8.41 -30.75 -5.68
CA GLU A 183 7.05 -30.52 -6.21
C GLU A 183 6.56 -29.11 -5.91
N TYR A 184 7.11 -28.46 -4.87
CA TYR A 184 6.80 -27.10 -4.46
C TYR A 184 7.00 -26.08 -5.59
N ARG A 185 8.11 -26.18 -6.33
CA ARG A 185 8.35 -25.32 -7.50
C ARG A 185 7.36 -25.60 -8.62
N ASP A 186 7.03 -26.86 -8.86
CA ASP A 186 6.07 -27.25 -9.90
C ASP A 186 4.63 -26.91 -9.50
N ASN A 187 4.27 -27.06 -8.23
CA ASN A 187 2.95 -26.69 -7.74
C ASN A 187 2.77 -25.17 -7.65
N LEU A 188 3.79 -24.42 -7.17
CA LEU A 188 3.79 -22.97 -7.25
C LEU A 188 3.82 -22.49 -8.71
N GLY A 189 4.59 -23.12 -9.57
CA GLY A 189 4.61 -22.81 -10.99
C GLY A 189 3.24 -23.00 -11.64
N ARG A 190 2.47 -24.03 -11.25
CA ARG A 190 1.12 -24.27 -11.75
C ARG A 190 0.05 -23.39 -11.13
N THR A 191 0.09 -23.18 -9.81
CA THR A 191 -0.89 -22.35 -9.09
C THR A 191 -0.64 -20.86 -9.28
N LEU A 192 0.60 -20.45 -9.53
CA LEU A 192 0.97 -19.05 -9.74
C LEU A 192 1.28 -18.74 -11.21
N GLU A 193 0.98 -19.66 -12.14
CA GLU A 193 1.19 -19.48 -13.59
C GLU A 193 2.58 -18.92 -13.92
N HIS A 194 3.61 -19.45 -13.24
CA HIS A 194 5.01 -18.97 -13.32
C HIS A 194 5.20 -17.51 -12.86
N GLY A 195 4.31 -16.98 -12.02
CA GLY A 195 4.38 -15.63 -11.48
C GLY A 195 3.51 -14.62 -12.23
N THR A 196 2.65 -15.07 -13.14
CA THR A 196 1.70 -14.22 -13.86
C THR A 196 0.30 -14.25 -13.25
N ALA A 197 -0.01 -15.23 -12.39
CA ALA A 197 -1.28 -15.29 -11.68
C ALA A 197 -1.40 -14.15 -10.66
N VAL A 198 -2.61 -13.61 -10.56
CA VAL A 198 -2.96 -12.67 -9.50
C VAL A 198 -2.97 -13.41 -8.16
N LEU A 199 -2.16 -12.97 -7.20
CA LEU A 199 -2.10 -13.59 -5.87
C LEU A 199 -3.38 -13.26 -5.09
N GLU A 200 -4.00 -14.27 -4.48
CA GLU A 200 -5.31 -14.13 -3.82
C GLU A 200 -5.21 -14.29 -2.28
N THR A 201 -4.13 -14.89 -1.77
CA THR A 201 -3.98 -15.18 -0.35
C THR A 201 -2.60 -14.80 0.20
N GLU A 202 -2.54 -14.60 1.52
CA GLU A 202 -1.29 -14.33 2.24
C GLU A 202 -0.30 -15.49 2.13
N GLU A 203 -0.80 -16.73 2.15
CA GLU A 203 0.03 -17.92 1.99
C GLU A 203 0.68 -17.97 0.60
N GLN A 204 -0.08 -17.63 -0.44
CA GLN A 204 0.48 -17.49 -1.79
C GLN A 204 1.54 -16.40 -1.85
N CYS A 205 1.31 -15.26 -1.21
CA CYS A 205 2.29 -14.18 -1.12
C CYS A 205 3.57 -14.63 -0.40
N CYS A 206 3.46 -15.30 0.75
CA CYS A 206 4.60 -15.83 1.48
C CYS A 206 5.37 -16.88 0.65
N ALA A 207 4.65 -17.78 0.02
CA ALA A 207 5.21 -18.82 -0.84
C ALA A 207 5.95 -18.21 -2.05
N TYR A 208 5.33 -17.25 -2.73
CA TYR A 208 5.95 -16.51 -3.84
C TYR A 208 7.23 -15.79 -3.40
N MET A 209 7.17 -15.05 -2.31
CA MET A 209 8.31 -14.31 -1.77
C MET A 209 9.45 -15.25 -1.39
N SER A 210 9.15 -16.36 -0.72
CA SER A 210 10.15 -17.37 -0.34
C SER A 210 10.83 -18.02 -1.55
N ALA A 211 10.07 -18.33 -2.61
CA ALA A 211 10.56 -19.05 -3.79
C ALA A 211 11.27 -18.15 -4.80
N TYR A 212 10.72 -16.98 -5.06
CA TYR A 212 11.17 -16.09 -6.14
C TYR A 212 11.86 -14.82 -5.64
N GLY A 213 11.60 -14.38 -4.40
CA GLY A 213 12.16 -13.16 -3.82
C GLY A 213 13.68 -13.05 -3.94
N PRO A 214 14.47 -14.09 -3.58
CA PRO A 214 15.95 -14.03 -3.70
C PRO A 214 16.42 -13.76 -5.13
N MET A 215 15.75 -14.36 -6.12
CA MET A 215 16.07 -14.15 -7.54
C MET A 215 15.70 -12.73 -7.98
N HIS A 216 14.51 -12.24 -7.62
CA HIS A 216 14.07 -10.89 -7.96
C HIS A 216 14.99 -9.84 -7.33
N ARG A 217 15.33 -10.00 -6.04
CA ARG A 217 16.29 -9.14 -5.36
C ARG A 217 17.62 -9.07 -6.10
N HIS A 218 18.20 -10.23 -6.44
CA HIS A 218 19.49 -10.26 -7.15
C HIS A 218 19.44 -9.50 -8.48
N LYS A 219 18.40 -9.74 -9.30
CA LYS A 219 18.22 -9.05 -10.58
C LYS A 219 18.12 -7.52 -10.41
N LEU A 220 17.30 -7.09 -9.43
CA LEU A 220 17.07 -5.67 -9.16
C LEU A 220 18.33 -4.98 -8.67
N MET A 221 19.04 -5.59 -7.71
CA MET A 221 20.29 -5.02 -7.20
C MET A 221 21.37 -4.94 -8.28
N ARG A 222 21.42 -5.90 -9.21
CA ARG A 222 22.32 -5.83 -10.36
C ARG A 222 21.95 -4.71 -11.33
N ALA A 223 20.66 -4.50 -11.57
CA ALA A 223 20.18 -3.44 -12.45
C ALA A 223 20.37 -2.03 -11.88
N LEU A 224 20.46 -1.93 -10.56
CA LEU A 224 20.72 -0.71 -9.79
C LEU A 224 22.22 -0.58 -9.42
N ASP A 225 23.11 -1.24 -10.16
CA ASP A 225 24.55 -1.12 -9.95
C ASP A 225 25.02 0.31 -10.13
N GLU A 226 25.94 0.75 -9.28
CA GLU A 226 26.45 2.12 -9.25
C GLU A 226 27.12 2.58 -10.55
N ASN A 227 27.66 1.63 -11.31
CA ASN A 227 28.33 1.94 -12.57
C ASN A 227 27.36 2.11 -13.74
N GLU A 228 26.13 1.68 -13.60
CA GLU A 228 25.14 1.65 -14.69
C GLU A 228 23.93 2.53 -14.42
N PHE A 229 23.47 2.62 -13.18
CA PHE A 229 22.32 3.43 -12.82
C PHE A 229 22.73 4.92 -12.63
N PRO A 230 22.03 5.89 -13.25
CA PRO A 230 22.44 7.29 -13.28
C PRO A 230 22.09 8.05 -11.99
N TYR A 231 22.66 7.69 -10.87
CA TYR A 231 22.41 8.35 -9.58
C TYR A 231 22.71 9.84 -9.59
N SER A 232 23.73 10.28 -10.36
CA SER A 232 24.07 11.70 -10.53
C SER A 232 22.92 12.55 -11.06
N ASP A 233 22.04 11.96 -11.84
CA ASP A 233 20.94 12.66 -12.48
C ASP A 233 19.78 12.91 -11.52
N LEU A 234 19.74 12.19 -10.40
CA LEU A 234 18.71 12.31 -9.34
C LEU A 234 18.89 13.54 -8.45
N ALA A 235 19.44 14.64 -8.98
CA ALA A 235 19.71 15.84 -8.18
C ALA A 235 18.43 16.56 -7.68
N GLY A 236 17.33 16.45 -8.44
CA GLY A 236 16.02 17.00 -8.12
C GLY A 236 15.18 16.13 -7.17
N GLY A 237 13.87 16.31 -7.21
CA GLY A 237 12.93 15.39 -6.55
C GLY A 237 12.85 14.07 -7.29
N ILE A 238 12.45 13.00 -6.57
CA ILE A 238 12.32 11.66 -7.12
C ILE A 238 10.89 11.17 -6.91
N GLU A 239 10.30 10.59 -7.95
CA GLU A 239 9.05 9.83 -7.87
C GLU A 239 9.31 8.41 -8.37
N ILE A 240 8.69 7.41 -7.75
CA ILE A 240 8.78 6.00 -8.15
C ILE A 240 7.41 5.54 -8.62
N TYR A 241 7.37 4.86 -9.76
CA TYR A 241 6.20 4.19 -10.31
C TYR A 241 6.55 2.71 -10.53
N ASP A 242 6.02 1.83 -9.68
CA ASP A 242 6.28 0.38 -9.72
C ASP A 242 5.08 -0.32 -10.34
N TRP A 243 5.23 -0.74 -11.58
CA TRP A 243 4.17 -1.28 -12.43
C TRP A 243 4.10 -2.80 -12.33
N GLY A 244 2.98 -3.32 -11.80
CA GLY A 244 2.89 -4.70 -11.39
C GLY A 244 3.83 -4.98 -10.22
N CYS A 245 3.72 -4.14 -9.19
CA CYS A 245 4.69 -4.09 -8.10
C CYS A 245 4.74 -5.38 -7.27
N GLY A 246 3.74 -6.27 -7.41
CA GLY A 246 3.60 -7.43 -6.56
C GLY A 246 3.62 -7.02 -5.09
N GLN A 247 4.58 -7.53 -4.34
CA GLN A 247 4.76 -7.20 -2.92
C GLN A 247 5.78 -6.07 -2.68
N GLY A 248 6.08 -5.24 -3.69
CA GLY A 248 6.88 -4.01 -3.57
C GLY A 248 8.39 -4.19 -3.60
N ILE A 249 8.91 -5.36 -4.03
CA ILE A 249 10.37 -5.61 -4.05
C ILE A 249 11.11 -4.62 -4.95
N GLY A 250 10.52 -4.25 -6.10
CA GLY A 250 11.11 -3.29 -7.03
C GLY A 250 11.37 -1.94 -6.37
N THR A 251 10.34 -1.40 -5.76
CA THR A 251 10.42 -0.16 -5.00
C THR A 251 11.39 -0.25 -3.83
N MET A 252 11.35 -1.35 -3.04
CA MET A 252 12.27 -1.53 -1.91
C MET A 252 13.73 -1.56 -2.35
N ALA A 253 14.04 -2.16 -3.50
CA ALA A 253 15.41 -2.16 -4.05
C ALA A 253 15.88 -0.74 -4.38
N VAL A 254 15.03 0.07 -5.01
CA VAL A 254 15.35 1.47 -5.28
C VAL A 254 15.52 2.25 -3.98
N VAL A 255 14.61 2.09 -3.01
CA VAL A 255 14.69 2.74 -1.68
C VAL A 255 16.01 2.39 -0.96
N GLU A 256 16.40 1.10 -0.97
CA GLU A 256 17.65 0.65 -0.38
C GLU A 256 18.86 1.33 -1.03
N LYS A 257 18.88 1.42 -2.36
CA LYS A 257 19.94 2.10 -3.10
C LYS A 257 19.95 3.61 -2.88
N LEU A 258 18.80 4.27 -2.92
CA LEU A 258 18.71 5.70 -2.60
C LEU A 258 19.21 6.01 -1.18
N ARG A 259 18.96 5.12 -0.22
CA ARG A 259 19.49 5.24 1.14
C ARG A 259 21.01 5.12 1.15
N GLN A 260 21.59 4.11 0.47
CA GLN A 260 23.04 3.92 0.35
C GLN A 260 23.76 5.13 -0.25
N HIS A 261 23.11 5.80 -1.21
CA HIS A 261 23.63 7.03 -1.85
C HIS A 261 23.25 8.33 -1.13
N GLY A 262 22.60 8.29 0.03
CA GLY A 262 22.18 9.48 0.77
C GLY A 262 21.08 10.32 0.09
N MET A 263 20.37 9.73 -0.86
CA MET A 263 19.37 10.41 -1.70
C MET A 263 17.92 10.17 -1.26
N LEU A 264 17.70 9.34 -0.26
CA LEU A 264 16.35 8.96 0.18
C LEU A 264 15.47 10.19 0.50
N LYS A 265 16.04 11.25 1.09
CA LYS A 265 15.31 12.49 1.40
C LYS A 265 14.76 13.23 0.18
N LYS A 266 15.20 12.89 -1.03
CA LYS A 266 14.70 13.47 -2.29
C LYS A 266 13.47 12.74 -2.82
N LEU A 267 13.17 11.55 -2.30
CA LEU A 267 11.99 10.79 -2.67
C LEU A 267 10.74 11.48 -2.13
N ARG A 268 9.82 11.84 -3.03
CA ARG A 268 8.59 12.58 -2.73
C ARG A 268 7.34 11.73 -2.85
N LYS A 269 7.35 10.77 -3.79
CA LYS A 269 6.17 9.96 -4.10
C LYS A 269 6.54 8.56 -4.55
N VAL A 270 5.74 7.60 -4.16
CA VAL A 270 5.77 6.21 -4.63
C VAL A 270 4.37 5.82 -5.08
N VAL A 271 4.24 5.32 -6.31
CA VAL A 271 3.00 4.77 -6.83
C VAL A 271 3.19 3.26 -7.03
N LEU A 272 2.38 2.47 -6.36
CA LEU A 272 2.38 1.02 -6.42
C LEU A 272 1.15 0.56 -7.20
N GLU A 273 1.36 0.04 -8.41
CA GLU A 273 0.27 -0.43 -9.25
C GLU A 273 0.28 -1.97 -9.30
N GLU A 274 -0.79 -2.60 -8.79
CA GLU A 274 -0.90 -4.05 -8.69
C GLU A 274 -2.37 -4.46 -8.66
N PRO A 275 -2.81 -5.39 -9.53
CA PRO A 275 -4.19 -5.86 -9.55
C PRO A 275 -4.54 -6.73 -8.32
N SER A 276 -3.58 -7.47 -7.76
CA SER A 276 -3.79 -8.27 -6.55
C SER A 276 -3.93 -7.37 -5.32
N ASP A 277 -5.10 -7.39 -4.68
CA ASP A 277 -5.33 -6.63 -3.46
C ASP A 277 -4.37 -7.07 -2.34
N VAL A 278 -4.21 -8.37 -2.13
CA VAL A 278 -3.35 -8.93 -1.08
C VAL A 278 -1.88 -8.57 -1.30
N ALA A 279 -1.37 -8.70 -2.53
CA ALA A 279 0.02 -8.37 -2.85
C ALA A 279 0.25 -6.87 -2.74
N ARG A 280 -0.69 -6.04 -3.22
CA ARG A 280 -0.63 -4.57 -3.15
C ARG A 280 -0.60 -4.08 -1.71
N ASP A 281 -1.43 -4.65 -0.84
CA ASP A 281 -1.47 -4.30 0.59
C ASP A 281 -0.14 -4.58 1.27
N ARG A 282 0.43 -5.76 1.00
CA ARG A 282 1.77 -6.10 1.47
C ARG A 282 2.82 -5.12 0.94
N ALA A 283 2.74 -4.75 -0.34
CA ALA A 283 3.65 -3.77 -0.93
C ALA A 283 3.60 -2.43 -0.19
N VAL A 284 2.40 -1.93 0.11
CA VAL A 284 2.22 -0.67 0.87
C VAL A 284 2.92 -0.74 2.23
N ILE A 285 2.68 -1.81 2.98
CA ILE A 285 3.25 -1.97 4.32
C ILE A 285 4.77 -2.12 4.25
N HIS A 286 5.28 -2.96 3.33
CA HIS A 286 6.72 -3.14 3.13
C HIS A 286 7.41 -1.83 2.76
N VAL A 287 6.85 -1.09 1.80
CA VAL A 287 7.43 0.17 1.32
C VAL A 287 7.35 1.26 2.38
N LYS A 288 6.21 1.45 3.05
CA LYS A 288 6.08 2.40 4.17
C LYS A 288 7.11 2.08 5.26
N LYS A 289 7.31 0.80 5.60
CA LYS A 289 8.28 0.39 6.61
C LYS A 289 9.73 0.54 6.14
N ALA A 290 10.00 0.30 4.86
CA ALA A 290 11.31 0.61 4.27
C ALA A 290 11.59 2.13 4.23
N LEU A 291 10.56 2.97 4.15
CA LEU A 291 10.65 4.44 4.13
C LEU A 291 10.60 5.10 5.51
N GLU A 292 10.59 4.38 6.60
CA GLU A 292 10.26 4.81 7.97
C GLU A 292 10.72 6.24 8.35
N ASP A 293 11.88 6.66 7.87
CA ASP A 293 12.45 8.01 8.11
C ASP A 293 12.19 9.01 6.97
N ASN A 294 11.29 8.67 6.03
CA ASN A 294 10.98 9.50 4.86
C ASN A 294 9.48 9.77 4.74
N ASN A 295 9.12 11.02 4.46
CA ASN A 295 7.73 11.47 4.32
C ASN A 295 7.22 11.37 2.87
N ALA A 296 7.74 10.47 2.04
CA ALA A 296 7.23 10.27 0.69
C ALA A 296 5.78 9.79 0.74
N ASP A 297 4.95 10.35 -0.15
CA ASP A 297 3.57 9.90 -0.32
C ASP A 297 3.55 8.52 -0.99
N VAL A 298 2.92 7.53 -0.36
CA VAL A 298 2.79 6.16 -0.90
C VAL A 298 1.35 5.94 -1.33
N VAL A 299 1.14 5.91 -2.64
CA VAL A 299 -0.16 5.71 -3.28
C VAL A 299 -0.24 4.30 -3.86
N ALA A 300 -1.28 3.57 -3.53
CA ALA A 300 -1.55 2.25 -4.09
C ALA A 300 -2.74 2.28 -5.05
N VAL A 301 -2.61 1.63 -6.19
CA VAL A 301 -3.63 1.64 -7.25
C VAL A 301 -3.93 0.21 -7.70
N SER A 302 -5.22 -0.17 -7.64
CA SER A 302 -5.69 -1.44 -8.20
C SER A 302 -5.92 -1.28 -9.70
N LYS A 303 -4.95 -1.73 -10.50
CA LYS A 303 -5.04 -1.51 -11.94
C LYS A 303 -4.21 -2.52 -12.73
N TYR A 304 -4.66 -2.81 -13.96
CA TYR A 304 -3.90 -3.53 -14.95
C TYR A 304 -3.18 -2.56 -15.88
N LEU A 305 -2.00 -2.91 -16.33
CA LEU A 305 -1.30 -2.16 -17.38
C LEU A 305 -2.15 -2.07 -18.66
N PRO A 306 -1.95 -1.03 -19.49
CA PRO A 306 -2.67 -0.88 -20.75
C PRO A 306 -2.58 -2.15 -21.61
N SER A 307 -3.69 -2.55 -22.19
CA SER A 307 -3.79 -3.61 -23.19
C SER A 307 -4.08 -3.02 -24.57
N ASP A 308 -3.76 -3.77 -25.63
CA ASP A 308 -4.01 -3.29 -27.00
C ASP A 308 -5.50 -3.14 -27.32
N ASN A 309 -6.36 -3.82 -26.54
CA ASN A 309 -7.82 -3.85 -26.71
C ASN A 309 -8.56 -3.06 -25.62
N GLY A 310 -7.87 -2.37 -24.72
CA GLY A 310 -8.43 -1.73 -23.53
C GLY A 310 -8.40 -0.21 -23.57
N ASP A 311 -9.13 0.41 -22.63
CA ASP A 311 -9.17 1.84 -22.46
C ASP A 311 -7.84 2.37 -21.91
N ASN A 312 -7.19 3.26 -22.65
CA ASN A 312 -5.87 3.82 -22.35
C ASN A 312 -5.92 5.05 -21.41
N SER A 313 -6.84 5.06 -20.44
CA SER A 313 -7.03 6.19 -19.51
C SER A 313 -5.98 6.33 -18.41
N HIS A 314 -4.75 5.89 -18.66
CA HIS A 314 -3.63 6.13 -17.76
C HIS A 314 -3.05 7.53 -18.01
N SER A 315 -3.15 8.42 -17.04
CA SER A 315 -2.44 9.69 -17.03
C SER A 315 -1.47 9.74 -15.85
N ILE A 316 -0.22 10.03 -16.14
CA ILE A 316 0.75 10.39 -15.10
C ILE A 316 0.56 11.89 -14.88
N THR A 317 -0.02 12.27 -13.75
CA THR A 317 -0.18 13.69 -13.38
C THR A 317 0.92 14.08 -12.40
N SER A 318 1.82 14.95 -12.83
CA SER A 318 2.75 15.63 -11.93
C SER A 318 2.35 17.09 -11.79
N ILE A 319 2.30 17.56 -10.55
CA ILE A 319 2.02 18.96 -10.21
C ILE A 319 3.17 19.45 -9.33
N SER A 320 4.33 19.74 -9.90
CA SER A 320 5.38 20.44 -9.16
C SER A 320 6.11 21.45 -10.01
N VAL A 321 6.52 22.58 -9.39
CA VAL A 321 7.27 23.68 -10.03
C VAL A 321 8.68 23.24 -10.42
N GLU A 322 9.28 22.29 -9.69
CA GLU A 322 10.49 21.58 -10.07
C GLU A 322 10.07 20.20 -10.55
N GLN A 323 10.25 19.90 -11.81
CA GLN A 323 9.89 18.59 -12.35
C GLN A 323 10.77 17.51 -11.72
N PRO A 324 10.18 16.59 -10.92
CA PRO A 324 10.93 15.47 -10.38
C PRO A 324 11.32 14.51 -11.49
N ILE A 325 12.33 13.69 -11.24
CA ILE A 325 12.65 12.55 -12.11
C ILE A 325 11.75 11.38 -11.69
N ALA A 326 11.02 10.83 -12.66
CA ALA A 326 10.19 9.66 -12.46
C ALA A 326 10.98 8.38 -12.77
N ILE A 327 11.12 7.50 -11.79
CA ILE A 327 11.70 6.16 -11.94
C ILE A 327 10.57 5.18 -12.15
N HIS A 328 10.49 4.59 -13.35
CA HIS A 328 9.51 3.54 -13.67
C HIS A 328 10.17 2.17 -13.56
N ILE A 329 9.54 1.27 -12.81
CA ILE A 329 10.03 -0.08 -12.56
C ILE A 329 9.10 -1.07 -13.26
N PHE A 330 9.65 -1.89 -14.14
CA PHE A 330 8.99 -3.01 -14.81
C PHE A 330 9.78 -4.28 -14.49
N SER A 331 9.41 -4.94 -13.38
CA SER A 331 10.10 -6.14 -12.91
C SER A 331 9.27 -7.39 -13.18
N ASN A 332 9.62 -8.14 -14.22
CA ASN A 332 8.95 -9.37 -14.65
C ASN A 332 7.46 -9.18 -15.00
N ILE A 333 7.11 -8.07 -15.61
CA ILE A 333 5.74 -7.72 -16.03
C ILE A 333 5.62 -7.51 -17.55
N LEU A 334 6.69 -7.11 -18.23
CA LEU A 334 6.67 -6.88 -19.68
C LEU A 334 6.59 -8.18 -20.50
N ASP A 335 6.74 -9.33 -19.86
CA ASP A 335 6.56 -10.64 -20.46
C ASP A 335 5.09 -11.08 -20.59
N ILE A 336 4.20 -10.41 -19.92
CA ILE A 336 2.76 -10.66 -20.07
C ILE A 336 2.31 -10.18 -21.44
N GLU A 337 1.86 -11.10 -22.29
CA GLU A 337 1.46 -10.81 -23.67
C GLU A 337 0.33 -9.79 -23.78
N ALA A 338 -0.57 -9.75 -22.81
CA ALA A 338 -1.68 -8.81 -22.74
C ALA A 338 -1.23 -7.36 -22.56
N VAL A 339 0.00 -7.10 -22.09
CA VAL A 339 0.51 -5.75 -21.89
C VAL A 339 0.89 -5.09 -23.21
N SER A 340 0.28 -3.94 -23.51
CA SER A 340 0.58 -3.12 -24.68
C SER A 340 1.88 -2.32 -24.46
N LEU A 341 2.98 -2.81 -24.98
CA LEU A 341 4.28 -2.13 -24.86
C LEU A 341 4.25 -0.71 -25.46
N LYS A 342 3.54 -0.54 -26.59
CA LYS A 342 3.34 0.76 -27.23
C LYS A 342 2.47 1.69 -26.37
N GLY A 343 1.41 1.16 -25.76
CA GLY A 343 0.54 1.92 -24.85
C GLY A 343 1.31 2.45 -23.67
N VAL A 344 2.10 1.59 -23.01
CA VAL A 344 2.94 1.94 -21.86
C VAL A 344 4.00 2.98 -22.23
N SER A 345 4.71 2.81 -23.35
CA SER A 345 5.74 3.79 -23.79
C SER A 345 5.13 5.17 -24.06
N LYS A 346 3.97 5.24 -24.73
CA LYS A 346 3.24 6.49 -24.96
C LYS A 346 2.82 7.17 -23.65
N MET A 347 2.30 6.40 -22.70
CA MET A 347 1.90 6.90 -21.40
C MET A 347 3.07 7.58 -20.67
N ILE A 348 4.25 6.95 -20.64
CA ILE A 348 5.46 7.52 -20.04
C ILE A 348 5.88 8.81 -20.78
N THR A 349 5.99 8.77 -22.10
CA THR A 349 6.48 9.91 -22.88
C THR A 349 5.51 11.09 -22.94
N SER A 350 4.23 10.88 -22.67
CA SER A 350 3.23 11.96 -22.70
C SER A 350 3.24 12.87 -21.48
N SER A 351 3.94 12.52 -20.39
CA SER A 351 3.92 13.29 -19.14
C SER A 351 4.79 14.55 -19.16
N GLY A 352 5.73 14.67 -20.11
CA GLY A 352 6.64 15.82 -20.22
C GLY A 352 7.69 15.92 -19.10
N GLN A 353 7.88 14.86 -18.32
CA GLN A 353 8.89 14.75 -17.26
C GLN A 353 10.16 14.06 -17.78
N ASN A 354 11.24 14.17 -17.00
CA ASN A 354 12.41 13.30 -17.17
C ASN A 354 12.14 11.94 -16.55
N HIS A 355 12.35 10.86 -17.29
CA HIS A 355 12.09 9.51 -16.84
C HIS A 355 13.35 8.64 -16.89
N ILE A 356 13.45 7.75 -15.88
CA ILE A 356 14.35 6.60 -15.90
C ILE A 356 13.46 5.36 -15.90
N VAL A 357 13.55 4.55 -16.94
CA VAL A 357 12.74 3.35 -17.09
C VAL A 357 13.63 2.13 -16.89
N LEU A 358 13.38 1.38 -15.83
CA LEU A 358 14.09 0.17 -15.44
C LEU A 358 13.25 -1.06 -15.83
N CYS A 359 13.73 -1.82 -16.80
CA CYS A 359 13.08 -3.04 -17.27
C CYS A 359 13.92 -4.26 -16.91
N ILE A 360 13.31 -5.26 -16.27
CA ILE A 360 13.98 -6.51 -15.86
C ILE A 360 13.05 -7.67 -16.11
N GLY A 361 13.56 -8.73 -16.72
CA GLY A 361 12.80 -9.95 -16.97
C GLY A 361 13.69 -11.18 -17.18
N PRO A 362 13.10 -12.39 -17.30
CA PRO A 362 13.85 -13.57 -17.67
C PRO A 362 14.37 -13.46 -19.11
N ALA A 363 15.64 -13.84 -19.35
CA ALA A 363 16.29 -13.68 -20.66
C ALA A 363 15.79 -14.69 -21.72
N ASN A 364 15.17 -15.78 -21.30
CA ASN A 364 14.88 -16.89 -22.22
C ASN A 364 13.59 -16.71 -23.03
N LEU A 365 12.62 -15.98 -22.47
CA LEU A 365 11.27 -15.84 -23.08
C LEU A 365 10.99 -14.37 -23.47
N ASN A 366 11.62 -13.41 -22.85
CA ASN A 366 11.15 -12.04 -22.83
C ASN A 366 12.16 -11.00 -23.27
N GLU A 367 13.39 -11.42 -23.61
CA GLU A 367 14.40 -10.53 -24.17
C GLU A 367 13.84 -9.76 -25.38
N SER A 368 13.12 -10.44 -26.27
CA SER A 368 12.50 -9.83 -27.46
C SER A 368 11.46 -8.75 -27.10
N ARG A 369 10.65 -8.97 -26.04
CA ARG A 369 9.65 -7.99 -25.62
C ARG A 369 10.29 -6.78 -24.95
N ILE A 370 11.31 -6.97 -24.11
CA ILE A 370 12.09 -5.86 -23.52
C ILE A 370 12.80 -5.06 -24.61
N LEU A 371 13.39 -5.74 -25.59
CA LEU A 371 14.00 -5.07 -26.75
C LEU A 371 12.96 -4.29 -27.58
N SER A 372 11.79 -4.86 -27.82
CA SER A 372 10.70 -4.19 -28.52
C SER A 372 10.23 -2.96 -27.72
N PHE A 373 10.07 -3.08 -26.41
CA PHE A 373 9.71 -1.97 -25.54
C PHE A 373 10.75 -0.84 -25.62
N ARG A 374 12.04 -1.19 -25.51
CA ARG A 374 13.14 -0.24 -25.69
C ARG A 374 13.06 0.47 -27.03
N ASN A 375 12.77 -0.24 -28.13
CA ASN A 375 12.76 0.33 -29.48
C ASN A 375 11.69 1.42 -29.63
N TYR A 376 10.53 1.33 -28.94
CA TYR A 376 9.55 2.41 -28.93
C TYR A 376 10.10 3.74 -28.40
N PHE A 377 11.09 3.71 -27.50
CA PHE A 377 11.75 4.92 -27.01
C PHE A 377 12.85 5.38 -27.97
N VAL A 378 13.63 4.47 -28.54
CA VAL A 378 14.71 4.79 -29.51
C VAL A 378 14.17 5.47 -30.77
N GLU A 379 13.04 5.01 -31.28
CA GLU A 379 12.37 5.61 -32.46
C GLU A 379 11.94 7.07 -32.20
N ASN A 380 11.82 7.50 -30.97
CA ASN A 380 11.46 8.86 -30.55
C ASN A 380 12.67 9.70 -30.09
N HIS A 381 13.90 9.35 -30.47
CA HIS A 381 15.16 10.05 -30.14
C HIS A 381 15.49 10.11 -28.63
N ILE A 382 15.15 9.07 -27.89
CA ILE A 382 15.37 8.97 -26.45
C ILE A 382 16.68 8.24 -26.18
N HIS A 383 17.47 8.76 -25.23
CA HIS A 383 18.75 8.16 -24.87
C HIS A 383 18.58 6.86 -24.11
N VAL A 384 19.08 5.74 -24.63
CA VAL A 384 19.17 4.46 -23.95
C VAL A 384 20.54 4.38 -23.27
N PHE A 385 20.54 4.08 -21.95
CA PHE A 385 21.79 4.00 -21.21
C PHE A 385 22.48 2.65 -21.38
N THR A 386 21.88 1.60 -20.92
CA THR A 386 22.52 0.27 -20.89
C THR A 386 21.52 -0.86 -21.06
N ASN A 387 22.03 -1.94 -21.68
CA ASN A 387 21.43 -3.26 -21.57
C ASN A 387 22.36 -4.13 -20.73
N PHE A 388 21.81 -4.92 -19.84
CA PHE A 388 22.60 -5.91 -19.12
C PHE A 388 22.03 -7.31 -19.31
N ARG A 389 22.92 -8.29 -19.29
CA ARG A 389 22.57 -9.70 -19.35
C ARG A 389 23.32 -10.41 -18.24
N GLU A 390 22.59 -10.95 -17.29
CA GLU A 390 23.13 -11.75 -16.22
C GLU A 390 22.96 -13.23 -16.53
N THR A 391 24.03 -14.01 -16.48
CA THR A 391 24.02 -15.41 -16.90
C THR A 391 24.01 -16.39 -15.73
N ASN A 392 24.33 -15.96 -14.50
CA ASN A 392 24.45 -16.81 -13.33
C ASN A 392 23.75 -16.23 -12.12
N PHE A 393 22.50 -16.67 -11.86
CA PHE A 393 21.84 -16.36 -10.59
C PHE A 393 22.16 -17.47 -9.58
N GLY A 394 23.22 -17.34 -8.87
CA GLY A 394 23.73 -18.05 -7.69
C GLY A 394 23.19 -19.42 -7.22
N LEU A 395 21.97 -19.77 -7.57
CA LEU A 395 21.30 -21.01 -7.20
C LEU A 395 20.94 -21.92 -8.39
N HIS A 396 21.03 -21.41 -9.63
CA HIS A 396 20.76 -22.19 -10.83
C HIS A 396 21.53 -21.65 -12.04
N PRO A 397 22.49 -22.40 -12.58
CA PRO A 397 23.33 -21.96 -13.72
C PRO A 397 22.57 -21.75 -15.04
N THR A 398 21.30 -22.15 -15.10
CA THR A 398 20.46 -22.03 -16.32
C THR A 398 19.53 -20.81 -16.31
N ARG A 399 19.42 -20.08 -15.20
CA ARG A 399 18.53 -18.91 -15.12
C ARG A 399 19.27 -17.65 -15.58
N LYS A 400 18.80 -17.08 -16.65
CA LYS A 400 19.34 -15.84 -17.22
C LYS A 400 18.35 -14.71 -17.00
N ALA A 401 18.84 -13.52 -16.70
CA ALA A 401 18.03 -12.30 -16.72
C ALA A 401 18.53 -11.38 -17.83
N TYR A 402 17.60 -10.63 -18.34
CA TYR A 402 17.84 -9.51 -19.24
C TYR A 402 17.20 -8.26 -18.68
N GLY A 403 17.88 -7.14 -18.82
CA GLY A 403 17.33 -5.86 -18.43
C GLY A 403 17.84 -4.75 -19.28
N CYS A 404 17.12 -3.65 -19.31
CA CYS A 404 17.58 -2.40 -19.90
C CYS A 404 17.20 -1.22 -19.01
N LEU A 405 18.03 -0.20 -19.10
CA LEU A 405 17.81 1.09 -18.47
C LEU A 405 17.67 2.13 -19.59
N ILE A 406 16.55 2.86 -19.58
CA ILE A 406 16.21 3.84 -20.61
C ILE A 406 16.05 5.20 -19.93
N ARG A 407 16.70 6.22 -20.44
CA ARG A 407 16.45 7.61 -20.06
C ARG A 407 15.59 8.27 -21.11
N VAL A 408 14.55 8.94 -20.63
CA VAL A 408 13.61 9.74 -21.43
C VAL A 408 13.74 11.18 -20.94
N CYS A 409 14.12 12.08 -21.85
CA CYS A 409 14.26 13.51 -21.55
C CYS A 409 13.25 14.33 -22.35
#